data_f938cec3d722de7c15f5c4a010647a68
#
_entry.id   f938cec3d722de7c15f5c4a010647a68
#
_cell.length_a   1.000
_cell.length_b   1.000
_cell.length_c   1.000
_cell.angle_alpha   90.00
_cell.angle_beta   90.00
_cell.angle_gamma   90.00
#
_symmetry.space_group_name_H-M   'P 1'
#
loop_
_entity.id
_entity.type
_entity.pdbx_description
1 polymer ?
#
loop_
_entity_poly.entity_id
_entity_poly.type
_entity_poly.pdbx_seq_one_letter_code
_entity_poly.pdbx_strand_id
1 'polypeptide(L)'
;LAGAIMSYGLRASVLPGWLLLAPRDYLSTFMKIGVVGMLAVAIVVISPPLQMPGVTKFVSGDGPVFAGPVFPFCFITIACAAVSGFHALISSGTTSKLLAREKDIRVVGYGAMVTEMLVGIMALIAACSMPPGEYFAINMKGEPAAVVAKITAEGFPVTERQMEELAERVGEKNMIGRAGGAPTFAVGMAVMFGK
;
A
#
# COMPACT_ATOMS: atom_id res chain seq x y z
N LEU A 1 17.97 3.34 -18.41
CA LEU A 1 16.64 3.24 -17.82
C LEU A 1 16.03 4.61 -17.54
N ALA A 2 16.72 5.52 -16.80
CA ALA A 2 16.21 6.86 -16.48
C ALA A 2 15.80 7.67 -17.72
N GLY A 3 16.66 7.72 -18.77
CA GLY A 3 16.33 8.40 -20.02
C GLY A 3 15.10 7.84 -20.73
N ALA A 4 14.89 6.52 -20.68
CA ALA A 4 13.71 5.89 -21.26
C ALA A 4 12.42 6.27 -20.48
N ILE A 5 12.49 6.34 -19.16
CA ILE A 5 11.36 6.76 -18.31
C ILE A 5 11.01 8.23 -18.56
N MET A 6 12.01 9.10 -18.62
CA MET A 6 11.80 10.54 -18.93
C MET A 6 11.22 10.74 -20.32
N SER A 7 11.73 10.02 -21.32
CA SER A 7 11.20 10.06 -22.70
C SER A 7 9.77 9.55 -22.77
N TYR A 8 9.44 8.47 -22.03
CA TYR A 8 8.09 7.98 -21.92
C TYR A 8 7.16 9.01 -21.27
N GLY A 9 7.58 9.61 -20.15
CA GLY A 9 6.79 10.63 -19.45
C GLY A 9 6.51 11.86 -20.34
N LEU A 10 7.52 12.33 -21.07
CA LEU A 10 7.36 13.43 -22.02
C LEU A 10 6.33 13.09 -23.12
N ARG A 11 6.48 11.91 -23.74
CA ARG A 11 5.54 11.47 -24.79
C ARG A 11 4.13 11.31 -24.25
N ALA A 12 3.97 10.75 -23.05
CA ALA A 12 2.68 10.58 -22.40
C ALA A 12 2.01 11.93 -22.07
N SER A 13 2.78 12.98 -21.83
CA SER A 13 2.26 14.32 -21.53
C SER A 13 1.81 15.08 -22.80
N VAL A 14 2.47 14.84 -23.92
CA VAL A 14 2.23 15.58 -25.18
C VAL A 14 1.20 14.89 -26.07
N LEU A 15 1.19 13.54 -26.07
CA LEU A 15 0.29 12.75 -26.91
C LEU A 15 -1.13 12.70 -26.33
N PRO A 16 -2.15 12.56 -27.19
CA PRO A 16 -3.52 12.32 -26.73
C PRO A 16 -3.60 11.09 -25.81
N GLY A 17 -4.32 11.22 -24.71
CA GLY A 17 -4.42 10.15 -23.68
C GLY A 17 -4.88 8.80 -24.20
N TRP A 18 -5.70 8.80 -25.26
CA TRP A 18 -6.18 7.56 -25.89
C TRP A 18 -5.10 6.76 -26.62
N LEU A 19 -4.01 7.41 -27.01
CA LEU A 19 -2.97 6.74 -27.81
C LEU A 19 -1.99 5.93 -26.93
N LEU A 20 -1.58 6.48 -25.80
CA LEU A 20 -0.55 5.88 -24.96
C LEU A 20 -1.08 5.47 -23.57
N LEU A 21 -1.86 6.34 -22.93
CA LEU A 21 -2.33 6.11 -21.57
C LEU A 21 -3.48 5.10 -21.51
N ALA A 22 -4.46 5.18 -22.39
CA ALA A 22 -5.61 4.28 -22.35
C ALA A 22 -5.25 2.80 -22.60
N PRO A 23 -4.41 2.43 -23.60
CA PRO A 23 -3.97 1.05 -23.76
C PRO A 23 -3.14 0.54 -22.59
N ARG A 24 -2.28 1.38 -22.01
CA ARG A 24 -1.51 1.05 -20.82
C ARG A 24 -2.42 0.80 -19.62
N ASP A 25 -3.38 1.67 -19.38
CA ASP A 25 -4.30 1.54 -18.24
C ASP A 25 -5.20 0.32 -18.38
N TYR A 26 -5.61 -0.01 -19.60
CA TYR A 26 -6.35 -1.23 -19.90
C TYR A 26 -5.56 -2.49 -19.53
N LEU A 27 -4.31 -2.62 -19.99
CA LEU A 27 -3.42 -3.72 -19.62
C LEU A 27 -3.16 -3.78 -18.11
N SER A 28 -2.88 -2.64 -17.50
CA SER A 28 -2.66 -2.50 -16.07
C SER A 28 -3.87 -2.95 -15.25
N THR A 29 -5.08 -2.73 -15.76
CA THR A 29 -6.32 -3.13 -15.09
C THR A 29 -6.44 -4.65 -14.96
N PHE A 30 -6.10 -5.40 -16.00
CA PHE A 30 -6.12 -6.87 -15.93
C PHE A 30 -5.14 -7.41 -14.89
N MET A 31 -3.92 -6.85 -14.84
CA MET A 31 -2.95 -7.23 -13.82
C MET A 31 -3.45 -6.91 -12.41
N LYS A 32 -4.02 -5.72 -12.21
CA LYS A 32 -4.55 -5.30 -10.91
C LYS A 32 -5.71 -6.19 -10.47
N ILE A 33 -6.68 -6.44 -11.34
CA ILE A 33 -7.83 -7.30 -11.03
C ILE A 33 -7.36 -8.72 -10.73
N GLY A 34 -6.42 -9.25 -11.51
CA GLY A 34 -5.84 -10.58 -11.27
C GLY A 34 -5.16 -10.69 -9.92
N VAL A 35 -4.30 -9.73 -9.58
CA VAL A 35 -3.58 -9.70 -8.28
C VAL A 35 -4.56 -9.52 -7.12
N VAL A 36 -5.49 -8.58 -7.23
CA VAL A 36 -6.51 -8.32 -6.20
C VAL A 36 -7.41 -9.54 -6.01
N GLY A 37 -7.86 -10.16 -7.08
CA GLY A 37 -8.67 -11.38 -7.02
C GLY A 37 -7.94 -12.56 -6.40
N MET A 38 -6.67 -12.77 -6.79
CA MET A 38 -5.82 -13.82 -6.22
C MET A 38 -5.57 -13.59 -4.74
N LEU A 39 -5.31 -12.35 -4.33
CA LEU A 39 -5.12 -11.99 -2.93
C LEU A 39 -6.42 -12.20 -2.12
N ALA A 40 -7.57 -11.83 -2.65
CA ALA A 40 -8.85 -12.05 -2.00
C ALA A 40 -9.10 -13.57 -1.76
N VAL A 41 -8.86 -14.38 -2.76
CA VAL A 41 -8.96 -15.85 -2.65
C VAL A 41 -7.96 -16.37 -1.62
N ALA A 42 -6.72 -15.92 -1.66
CA ALA A 42 -5.67 -16.32 -0.72
C ALA A 42 -6.04 -15.98 0.73
N ILE A 43 -6.56 -14.78 0.99
CA ILE A 43 -7.01 -14.39 2.32
C ILE A 43 -8.12 -15.31 2.85
N VAL A 44 -9.09 -15.66 2.00
CA VAL A 44 -10.19 -16.55 2.39
C VAL A 44 -9.71 -17.97 2.65
N VAL A 45 -8.82 -18.49 1.79
CA VAL A 45 -8.32 -19.88 1.88
C VAL A 45 -7.33 -20.04 3.02
N ILE A 46 -6.37 -19.12 3.14
CA ILE A 46 -5.28 -19.20 4.14
C ILE A 46 -5.78 -18.74 5.52
N SER A 47 -6.74 -17.79 5.55
CA SER A 47 -7.25 -17.17 6.80
C SER A 47 -6.10 -16.78 7.74
N PRO A 48 -5.19 -15.89 7.33
CA PRO A 48 -3.98 -15.60 8.07
C PRO A 48 -4.31 -15.05 9.47
N PRO A 49 -3.65 -15.52 10.54
CA PRO A 49 -3.86 -14.98 11.87
C PRO A 49 -3.36 -13.53 11.92
N LEU A 50 -4.17 -12.65 12.49
CA LEU A 50 -3.75 -11.27 12.74
C LEU A 50 -2.80 -11.24 13.94
N GLN A 51 -1.59 -10.72 13.72
CA GLN A 51 -0.53 -10.67 14.74
C GLN A 51 -0.44 -9.29 15.42
N MET A 52 -0.99 -8.26 14.75
CA MET A 52 -1.03 -6.92 15.31
C MET A 52 -2.05 -6.84 16.44
N PRO A 53 -1.72 -6.16 17.58
CA PRO A 53 -2.68 -5.87 18.62
C PRO A 53 -3.77 -4.91 18.08
N GLY A 54 -5.00 -5.06 18.55
CA GLY A 54 -6.12 -4.21 18.14
C GLY A 54 -5.91 -2.74 18.46
N VAL A 55 -5.21 -2.44 19.55
CA VAL A 55 -4.76 -1.08 19.92
C VAL A 55 -3.33 -1.18 20.44
N THR A 56 -2.45 -0.35 19.92
CA THR A 56 -1.06 -0.28 20.39
C THR A 56 -0.93 0.72 21.56
N LYS A 57 0.15 0.62 22.33
CA LYS A 57 0.48 1.59 23.39
C LYS A 57 0.79 3.00 22.86
N PHE A 58 0.95 3.16 21.56
CA PHE A 58 1.37 4.40 20.90
C PHE A 58 0.25 5.41 20.65
N VAL A 59 -0.93 5.21 21.21
CA VAL A 59 -2.06 6.14 21.07
C VAL A 59 -1.73 7.54 21.55
N SER A 60 -0.87 7.65 22.58
CA SER A 60 -0.44 8.92 23.17
C SER A 60 0.58 9.70 22.34
N GLY A 61 1.26 9.05 21.38
CA GLY A 61 2.14 9.75 20.45
C GLY A 61 3.61 9.35 20.44
N ASP A 62 4.01 8.39 21.23
CA ASP A 62 5.42 7.94 21.33
C ASP A 62 5.73 6.80 20.35
N GLY A 63 5.04 6.80 19.19
CA GLY A 63 5.19 5.74 18.19
C GLY A 63 6.56 5.76 17.49
N PRO A 64 7.10 4.58 17.14
CA PRO A 64 8.42 4.48 16.50
C PRO A 64 8.43 5.02 15.07
N VAL A 65 7.29 5.11 14.41
CA VAL A 65 7.17 5.54 13.02
C VAL A 65 6.73 7.00 12.91
N PHE A 66 5.76 7.41 13.72
CA PHE A 66 5.23 8.77 13.75
C PHE A 66 5.26 9.33 15.15
N ALA A 67 5.75 10.55 15.27
CA ALA A 67 5.67 11.33 16.50
C ALA A 67 4.33 12.08 16.56
N GLY A 68 3.66 12.03 17.69
CA GLY A 68 2.42 12.74 17.93
C GLY A 68 1.20 11.83 18.19
N PRO A 69 0.17 12.34 18.85
CA PRO A 69 -1.01 11.55 19.22
C PRO A 69 -1.77 11.07 17.99
N VAL A 70 -2.42 9.92 18.13
CA VAL A 70 -3.25 9.32 17.06
C VAL A 70 -4.28 10.32 16.53
N PHE A 71 -4.92 11.08 17.40
CA PHE A 71 -5.72 12.23 17.00
C PHE A 71 -4.89 13.52 17.20
N PRO A 72 -4.75 14.43 16.23
CA PRO A 72 -5.49 14.48 14.96
C PRO A 72 -4.84 13.73 13.77
N PHE A 73 -3.67 13.11 13.96
CA PHE A 73 -2.91 12.54 12.83
C PHE A 73 -3.70 11.48 12.05
N CYS A 74 -4.33 10.54 12.73
CA CYS A 74 -5.15 9.51 12.11
C CYS A 74 -6.33 10.12 11.32
N PHE A 75 -6.96 11.14 11.88
CA PHE A 75 -8.03 11.89 11.20
C PHE A 75 -7.52 12.57 9.93
N ILE A 76 -6.36 13.22 9.97
CA ILE A 76 -5.76 13.88 8.81
C ILE A 76 -5.45 12.85 7.71
N THR A 77 -4.90 11.69 8.07
CA THR A 77 -4.55 10.63 7.13
C THR A 77 -5.78 10.03 6.45
N ILE A 78 -6.83 9.76 7.22
CA ILE A 78 -8.10 9.24 6.69
C ILE A 78 -8.80 10.30 5.84
N ALA A 79 -8.85 11.55 6.29
CA ALA A 79 -9.44 12.64 5.54
C ALA A 79 -8.69 12.91 4.23
N CYS A 80 -7.37 12.80 4.22
CA CYS A 80 -6.56 12.90 3.00
C CYS A 80 -6.96 11.86 1.97
N ALA A 81 -7.18 10.61 2.37
CA ALA A 81 -7.65 9.56 1.47
C ALA A 81 -9.09 9.77 0.99
N ALA A 82 -9.98 10.26 1.87
CA ALA A 82 -11.41 10.44 1.57
C ALA A 82 -11.70 11.70 0.73
N VAL A 83 -10.95 12.79 0.95
CA VAL A 83 -11.19 14.13 0.37
C VAL A 83 -9.98 14.61 -0.43
N SER A 84 -9.16 13.70 -0.90
CA SER A 84 -7.98 14.02 -1.71
C SER A 84 -8.35 14.86 -2.93
N GLY A 85 -7.70 15.99 -3.12
CA GLY A 85 -7.88 16.82 -4.31
C GLY A 85 -7.58 16.08 -5.62
N PHE A 86 -6.78 15.03 -5.56
CA PHE A 86 -6.48 14.18 -6.71
C PHE A 86 -7.70 13.36 -7.16
N HIS A 87 -8.49 12.81 -6.25
CA HIS A 87 -9.74 12.13 -6.59
C HIS A 87 -10.74 13.09 -7.23
N ALA A 88 -10.88 14.30 -6.74
CA ALA A 88 -11.72 15.33 -7.33
C ALA A 88 -11.23 15.70 -8.74
N LEU A 89 -9.92 15.83 -8.94
CA LEU A 89 -9.30 16.13 -10.23
C LEU A 89 -9.56 15.01 -11.26
N ILE A 90 -9.42 13.76 -10.87
CA ILE A 90 -9.66 12.58 -11.74
C ILE A 90 -11.15 12.50 -12.10
N SER A 91 -12.05 12.62 -11.13
CA SER A 91 -13.49 12.49 -11.37
C SER A 91 -14.02 13.58 -12.27
N SER A 92 -13.58 14.83 -12.13
CA SER A 92 -14.03 15.96 -12.95
C SER A 92 -13.27 16.10 -14.27
N GLY A 93 -11.97 15.79 -14.27
CA GLY A 93 -11.08 16.05 -15.40
C GLY A 93 -10.92 14.91 -16.39
N THR A 94 -10.92 13.67 -15.93
CA THR A 94 -10.59 12.50 -16.75
C THR A 94 -11.75 11.53 -16.88
N THR A 95 -12.27 11.01 -15.77
CA THR A 95 -13.31 9.98 -15.77
C THR A 95 -14.60 10.46 -16.45
N SER A 96 -15.00 11.70 -16.19
CA SER A 96 -16.19 12.31 -16.81
C SER A 96 -16.10 12.39 -18.33
N LYS A 97 -14.90 12.53 -18.88
CA LYS A 97 -14.66 12.59 -20.33
C LYS A 97 -14.59 11.22 -21.00
N LEU A 98 -14.34 10.17 -20.22
CA LEU A 98 -14.24 8.79 -20.72
C LEU A 98 -15.57 8.05 -20.67
N LEU A 99 -16.54 8.55 -19.92
CA LEU A 99 -17.87 7.95 -19.83
C LEU A 99 -18.66 8.18 -21.12
N ALA A 100 -19.07 7.08 -21.76
CA ALA A 100 -19.86 7.13 -22.99
C ALA A 100 -21.35 7.36 -22.72
N ARG A 101 -21.86 6.96 -21.56
CA ARG A 101 -23.30 7.02 -21.22
C ARG A 101 -23.47 7.43 -19.77
N GLU A 102 -24.44 8.30 -19.50
CA GLU A 102 -24.78 8.76 -18.13
C GLU A 102 -25.19 7.61 -17.19
N LYS A 103 -25.84 6.58 -17.69
CA LYS A 103 -26.23 5.40 -16.90
C LYS A 103 -25.03 4.65 -16.30
N ASP A 104 -23.85 4.77 -16.91
CA ASP A 104 -22.64 4.08 -16.49
C ASP A 104 -21.97 4.79 -15.29
N ILE A 105 -22.35 6.03 -14.99
CA ILE A 105 -21.82 6.83 -13.88
C ILE A 105 -21.94 6.07 -12.56
N ARG A 106 -23.10 5.47 -12.30
CA ARG A 106 -23.33 4.73 -11.03
C ARG A 106 -22.47 3.49 -10.93
N VAL A 107 -22.35 2.73 -12.01
CA VAL A 107 -21.54 1.50 -12.02
C VAL A 107 -20.07 1.84 -11.89
N VAL A 108 -19.57 2.83 -12.62
CA VAL A 108 -18.16 3.25 -12.56
C VAL A 108 -17.85 3.87 -11.20
N GLY A 109 -18.67 4.79 -10.69
CA GLY A 109 -18.42 5.47 -9.42
C GLY A 109 -18.48 4.52 -8.22
N TYR A 110 -19.60 3.83 -8.03
CA TYR A 110 -19.76 2.91 -6.91
C TYR A 110 -18.90 1.65 -7.07
N GLY A 111 -18.75 1.14 -8.28
CA GLY A 111 -17.89 -0.02 -8.55
C GLY A 111 -16.44 0.26 -8.21
N ALA A 112 -15.91 1.41 -8.60
CA ALA A 112 -14.55 1.82 -8.24
C ALA A 112 -14.41 1.98 -6.73
N MET A 113 -15.36 2.64 -6.06
CA MET A 113 -15.35 2.84 -4.60
C MET A 113 -15.35 1.50 -3.85
N VAL A 114 -16.21 0.55 -4.23
CA VAL A 114 -16.27 -0.77 -3.59
C VAL A 114 -14.99 -1.55 -3.83
N THR A 115 -14.43 -1.49 -5.03
CA THR A 115 -13.16 -2.16 -5.35
C THR A 115 -12.01 -1.58 -4.52
N GLU A 116 -11.93 -0.27 -4.40
CA GLU A 116 -10.91 0.40 -3.59
C GLU A 116 -11.04 0.05 -2.10
N MET A 117 -12.27 0.01 -1.57
CA MET A 117 -12.53 -0.44 -0.20
C MET A 117 -12.08 -1.88 0.03
N LEU A 118 -12.35 -2.79 -0.89
CA LEU A 118 -11.89 -4.18 -0.80
C LEU A 118 -10.36 -4.27 -0.80
N VAL A 119 -9.69 -3.53 -1.67
CA VAL A 119 -8.22 -3.45 -1.70
C VAL A 119 -7.69 -2.91 -0.38
N GLY A 120 -8.29 -1.88 0.18
CA GLY A 120 -7.93 -1.31 1.48
C GLY A 120 -8.04 -2.32 2.62
N ILE A 121 -9.14 -3.08 2.68
CA ILE A 121 -9.34 -4.14 3.68
C ILE A 121 -8.29 -5.24 3.52
N MET A 122 -8.04 -5.70 2.30
CA MET A 122 -7.03 -6.72 2.04
C MET A 122 -5.62 -6.24 2.40
N ALA A 123 -5.29 -5.00 2.10
CA ALA A 123 -4.02 -4.39 2.49
C ALA A 123 -3.86 -4.30 4.02
N LEU A 124 -4.94 -3.97 4.73
CA LEU A 124 -4.97 -3.96 6.18
C LEU A 124 -4.74 -5.36 6.75
N ILE A 125 -5.43 -6.39 6.23
CA ILE A 125 -5.24 -7.78 6.63
C ILE A 125 -3.79 -8.22 6.37
N ALA A 126 -3.23 -7.91 5.19
CA ALA A 126 -1.86 -8.22 4.85
C ALA A 126 -0.86 -7.56 5.82
N ALA A 127 -1.05 -6.29 6.14
CA ALA A 127 -0.21 -5.59 7.10
C ALA A 127 -0.34 -6.17 8.52
N CYS A 128 -1.56 -6.48 8.97
CA CYS A 128 -1.82 -7.00 10.30
C CYS A 128 -1.44 -8.49 10.46
N SER A 129 -1.22 -9.22 9.39
CA SER A 129 -0.74 -10.61 9.42
C SER A 129 0.77 -10.73 9.65
N MET A 130 1.50 -9.63 9.54
CA MET A 130 2.93 -9.58 9.82
C MET A 130 3.22 -9.46 11.32
N PRO A 131 4.36 -9.98 11.79
CA PRO A 131 4.87 -9.67 13.12
C PRO A 131 5.04 -8.14 13.31
N PRO A 132 4.58 -7.58 14.44
CA PRO A 132 4.66 -6.12 14.67
C PRO A 132 6.09 -5.56 14.54
N GLY A 133 7.11 -6.31 15.00
CA GLY A 133 8.49 -5.90 14.89
C GLY A 133 8.94 -5.68 13.44
N GLU A 134 8.58 -6.59 12.53
CA GLU A 134 8.88 -6.48 11.11
C GLU A 134 8.18 -5.27 10.49
N TYR A 135 6.90 -5.08 10.80
CA TYR A 135 6.12 -3.94 10.32
C TYR A 135 6.75 -2.60 10.71
N PHE A 136 7.16 -2.46 11.98
CA PHE A 136 7.80 -1.23 12.45
C PHE A 136 9.19 -1.04 11.84
N ALA A 137 9.98 -2.12 11.67
CA ALA A 137 11.30 -2.05 11.06
C ALA A 137 11.26 -1.58 9.60
N ILE A 138 10.28 -2.04 8.81
CA ILE A 138 10.08 -1.60 7.43
C ILE A 138 9.79 -0.09 7.38
N ASN A 139 8.97 0.41 8.31
CA ASN A 139 8.48 1.78 8.27
C ASN A 139 9.36 2.78 9.02
N MET A 140 10.36 2.33 9.76
CA MET A 140 11.25 3.19 10.56
C MET A 140 12.56 3.44 9.82
N LYS A 141 12.93 4.72 9.68
CA LYS A 141 14.19 5.13 9.05
C LYS A 141 15.34 5.09 10.07
N GLY A 142 16.48 4.59 9.67
CA GLY A 142 17.71 4.57 10.47
C GLY A 142 18.64 3.44 10.08
N GLU A 143 19.78 3.35 10.79
CA GLU A 143 20.71 2.23 10.67
C GLU A 143 20.04 0.93 11.16
N PRO A 144 20.24 -0.20 10.47
CA PRO A 144 19.58 -1.47 10.78
C PRO A 144 19.69 -1.88 12.26
N ALA A 145 20.87 -1.85 12.80
CA ALA A 145 21.12 -2.22 14.19
C ALA A 145 20.39 -1.29 15.19
N ALA A 146 20.38 0.01 14.93
CA ALA A 146 19.70 1.00 15.77
C ALA A 146 18.18 0.85 15.73
N VAL A 147 17.62 0.58 14.54
CA VAL A 147 16.19 0.35 14.34
C VAL A 147 15.74 -0.91 15.07
N VAL A 148 16.46 -2.02 14.89
CA VAL A 148 16.18 -3.29 15.56
C VAL A 148 16.25 -3.14 17.09
N ALA A 149 17.29 -2.49 17.61
CA ALA A 149 17.46 -2.26 19.04
C ALA A 149 16.30 -1.42 19.62
N LYS A 150 15.90 -0.35 18.93
CA LYS A 150 14.81 0.53 19.37
C LYS A 150 13.47 -0.20 19.39
N ILE A 151 13.13 -0.94 18.33
CA ILE A 151 11.86 -1.66 18.23
C ILE A 151 11.80 -2.78 19.28
N THR A 152 12.91 -3.47 19.52
CA THR A 152 13.00 -4.50 20.56
C THR A 152 12.80 -3.90 21.95
N ALA A 153 13.41 -2.73 22.23
CA ALA A 153 13.20 -1.99 23.47
C ALA A 153 11.74 -1.56 23.68
N GLU A 154 11.00 -1.30 22.60
CA GLU A 154 9.59 -1.00 22.64
C GLU A 154 8.68 -2.23 22.85
N GLY A 155 9.26 -3.43 22.99
CA GLY A 155 8.54 -4.68 23.25
C GLY A 155 8.07 -5.41 22.00
N PHE A 156 8.60 -5.08 20.84
CA PHE A 156 8.34 -5.79 19.58
C PHE A 156 9.64 -6.42 19.06
N PRO A 157 10.00 -7.61 19.52
CA PRO A 157 11.27 -8.22 19.17
C PRO A 157 11.36 -8.49 17.67
N VAL A 158 12.47 -8.09 17.09
CA VAL A 158 12.83 -8.35 15.70
C VAL A 158 14.35 -8.51 15.62
N THR A 159 14.84 -9.33 14.71
CA THR A 159 16.28 -9.55 14.49
C THR A 159 16.67 -9.08 13.10
N GLU A 160 17.94 -8.68 12.94
CA GLU A 160 18.47 -8.31 11.62
C GLU A 160 18.34 -9.47 10.63
N ARG A 161 18.61 -10.68 11.06
CA ARG A 161 18.48 -11.88 10.24
C ARG A 161 17.05 -12.08 9.70
N GLN A 162 16.03 -11.84 10.52
CA GLN A 162 14.64 -11.90 10.07
C GLN A 162 14.36 -10.86 8.98
N MET A 163 14.94 -9.66 9.10
CA MET A 163 14.79 -8.62 8.10
C MET A 163 15.54 -8.94 6.80
N GLU A 164 16.67 -9.61 6.87
CA GLU A 164 17.41 -10.11 5.70
C GLU A 164 16.64 -11.21 4.99
N GLU A 165 16.14 -12.22 5.71
CA GLU A 165 15.31 -13.29 5.14
C GLU A 165 14.03 -12.72 4.49
N LEU A 166 13.47 -11.69 5.08
CA LEU A 166 12.31 -10.99 4.53
C LEU A 166 12.66 -10.25 3.23
N ALA A 167 13.81 -9.58 3.19
CA ALA A 167 14.32 -8.89 2.02
C ALA A 167 14.55 -9.86 0.85
N GLU A 168 15.15 -11.02 1.11
CA GLU A 168 15.35 -12.07 0.12
C GLU A 168 14.03 -12.58 -0.46
N ARG A 169 13.02 -12.82 0.37
CA ARG A 169 11.68 -13.26 -0.08
C ARG A 169 11.01 -12.27 -1.04
N VAL A 170 11.25 -10.99 -0.84
CA VAL A 170 10.69 -9.91 -1.67
C VAL A 170 11.60 -9.57 -2.87
N GLY A 171 12.82 -10.14 -2.90
CA GLY A 171 13.81 -9.86 -3.94
C GLY A 171 14.50 -8.51 -3.81
N GLU A 172 14.58 -7.99 -2.59
CA GLU A 172 15.19 -6.71 -2.27
C GLU A 172 16.46 -6.88 -1.42
N LYS A 173 17.34 -5.89 -1.48
CA LYS A 173 18.61 -5.94 -0.70
C LYS A 173 18.43 -5.59 0.77
N ASN A 174 17.48 -4.74 1.08
CA ASN A 174 17.18 -4.30 2.43
C ASN A 174 15.73 -3.80 2.50
N MET A 175 15.03 -4.18 3.55
CA MET A 175 13.65 -3.76 3.81
C MET A 175 13.53 -2.72 4.92
N ILE A 176 14.56 -2.50 5.73
CA ILE A 176 14.54 -1.52 6.82
C ILE A 176 14.50 -0.11 6.24
N GLY A 177 13.61 0.72 6.77
CA GLY A 177 13.45 2.11 6.35
C GLY A 177 12.73 2.31 5.01
N ARG A 178 12.18 1.28 4.43
CA ARG A 178 11.32 1.39 3.24
C ARG A 178 9.88 1.71 3.62
N ALA A 179 9.70 2.88 4.23
CA ALA A 179 8.39 3.33 4.69
C ALA A 179 7.37 3.46 3.54
N GLY A 180 6.16 3.06 3.83
CA GLY A 180 5.02 3.25 2.93
C GLY A 180 4.13 2.03 2.75
N GLY A 181 2.96 2.26 2.18
CA GLY A 181 1.94 1.22 1.99
C GLY A 181 2.37 0.14 0.99
N ALA A 182 3.01 0.51 -0.12
CA ALA A 182 3.37 -0.45 -1.17
C ALA A 182 4.43 -1.48 -0.71
N PRO A 183 5.54 -1.11 -0.07
CA PRO A 183 6.48 -2.09 0.48
C PRO A 183 5.85 -2.97 1.55
N THR A 184 5.10 -2.37 2.48
CA THR A 184 4.39 -3.11 3.54
C THR A 184 3.39 -4.12 2.96
N PHE A 185 2.64 -3.73 1.93
CA PHE A 185 1.70 -4.60 1.25
C PHE A 185 2.40 -5.77 0.53
N ALA A 186 3.50 -5.49 -0.18
CA ALA A 186 4.29 -6.52 -0.86
C ALA A 186 4.85 -7.56 0.12
N VAL A 187 5.37 -7.10 1.26
CA VAL A 187 5.87 -7.98 2.32
C VAL A 187 4.73 -8.78 2.94
N GLY A 188 3.61 -8.15 3.26
CA GLY A 188 2.44 -8.84 3.78
C GLY A 188 1.94 -9.95 2.85
N MET A 189 1.93 -9.70 1.54
CA MET A 189 1.63 -10.73 0.55
C MET A 189 2.68 -11.85 0.56
N ALA A 190 3.97 -11.53 0.57
CA ALA A 190 5.04 -12.52 0.61
C ALA A 190 4.97 -13.41 1.86
N VAL A 191 4.61 -12.85 3.00
CA VAL A 191 4.41 -13.60 4.25
C VAL A 191 3.18 -14.52 4.15
N MET A 192 2.09 -14.08 3.53
CA MET A 192 0.88 -14.90 3.35
C MET A 192 1.08 -16.04 2.36
N PHE A 193 1.72 -15.78 1.22
CA PHE A 193 1.94 -16.78 0.17
C PHE A 193 3.16 -17.67 0.43
N GLY A 194 4.05 -17.30 1.31
CA GLY A 194 5.27 -18.03 1.66
C GLY A 194 5.09 -19.09 2.75
N LYS A 195 3.86 -19.30 3.20
CA LYS A 195 3.45 -20.39 4.09
C LYS A 195 2.82 -21.49 3.25
#